data_41bd4f1dd0dc98e9bcb6d8d14817bc3b
#
_entry.id   41bd4f1dd0dc98e9bcb6d8d14817bc3b
#
_cell.length_a   1.000
_cell.length_b   1.000
_cell.length_c   1.000
_cell.angle_alpha   90.00
_cell.angle_beta   90.00
_cell.angle_gamma   90.00
#
_symmetry.space_group_name_H-M   'P 1'
#
loop_
_entity.id
_entity.type
_entity.pdbx_description
1 polymer ?
#
loop_
_entity_poly.entity_id
_entity_poly.type
_entity_poly.pdbx_seq_one_letter_code
_entity_poly.pdbx_strand_id
1 'polypeptide(L)'
;IDAFYMCGPEQIIHAAKKVLQEKGVDEDKLHFELFGTPNPTAGFSSQTVSAEAVESVKSQITVVMDGDEFNFEMEPGTKTLLDAADDAGLDVPFSCKGGVCCTCLARVKEGEVDMELNYSLTDKEVESGLVLTCQAHPKTASVKVDFDDIW
;
A
#
# COMPACT_ATOMS: atom_id res chain seq x y z
N ILE A 1 -22.57 23.89 16.87
CA ILE A 1 -21.45 22.88 16.90
C ILE A 1 -20.38 23.36 15.94
N ASP A 2 -19.17 23.52 16.43
CA ASP A 2 -18.08 24.14 15.66
C ASP A 2 -17.36 23.14 14.74
N ALA A 3 -17.29 21.85 15.13
CA ALA A 3 -16.73 20.78 14.32
C ALA A 3 -17.28 19.41 14.72
N PHE A 4 -17.22 18.46 13.80
CA PHE A 4 -17.56 17.05 14.00
C PHE A 4 -16.32 16.20 13.78
N TYR A 5 -15.97 15.37 14.75
CA TYR A 5 -14.87 14.42 14.68
C TYR A 5 -15.45 13.01 14.63
N MET A 6 -15.12 12.29 13.58
CA MET A 6 -15.64 10.95 13.31
C MET A 6 -14.49 9.98 13.16
N CYS A 7 -14.62 8.78 13.76
CA CYS A 7 -13.59 7.77 13.76
C CYS A 7 -14.28 6.41 13.61
N GLY A 8 -13.81 5.57 12.71
CA GLY A 8 -14.42 4.26 12.49
C GLY A 8 -14.21 3.68 11.08
N PRO A 9 -14.91 2.57 10.77
CA PRO A 9 -14.89 1.99 9.44
C PRO A 9 -15.39 2.96 8.37
N GLU A 10 -14.77 2.89 7.18
CA GLU A 10 -15.05 3.78 6.05
C GLU A 10 -16.54 3.94 5.74
N GLN A 11 -17.28 2.84 5.70
CA GLN A 11 -18.71 2.85 5.39
C GLN A 11 -19.53 3.69 6.39
N ILE A 12 -19.18 3.64 7.68
CA ILE A 12 -19.86 4.42 8.71
C ILE A 12 -19.54 5.90 8.57
N ILE A 13 -18.28 6.24 8.27
CA ILE A 13 -17.85 7.62 8.07
C ILE A 13 -18.51 8.23 6.85
N HIS A 14 -18.56 7.52 5.74
CA HIS A 14 -19.25 8.00 4.54
C HIS A 14 -20.75 8.20 4.75
N ALA A 15 -21.41 7.28 5.46
CA ALA A 15 -22.82 7.43 5.80
C ALA A 15 -23.07 8.65 6.70
N ALA A 16 -22.25 8.84 7.73
CA ALA A 16 -22.34 9.97 8.64
C ALA A 16 -22.05 11.31 7.94
N LYS A 17 -20.99 11.36 7.11
CA LYS A 17 -20.65 12.54 6.29
C LYS A 17 -21.81 12.96 5.40
N LYS A 18 -22.42 12.02 4.69
CA LYS A 18 -23.56 12.27 3.81
C LYS A 18 -24.74 12.87 4.58
N VAL A 19 -25.12 12.28 5.71
CA VAL A 19 -26.24 12.76 6.53
C VAL A 19 -25.96 14.17 7.08
N LEU A 20 -24.74 14.46 7.51
CA LEU A 20 -24.36 15.77 8.03
C LEU A 20 -24.37 16.85 6.94
N GLN A 21 -23.90 16.53 5.73
CA GLN A 21 -23.95 17.42 4.57
C GLN A 21 -25.40 17.70 4.13
N GLU A 22 -26.29 16.70 4.13
CA GLU A 22 -27.72 16.86 3.85
C GLU A 22 -28.42 17.76 4.87
N LYS A 23 -27.89 17.85 6.10
CA LYS A 23 -28.35 18.75 7.16
C LYS A 23 -27.70 20.14 7.14
N GLY A 24 -26.89 20.43 6.10
CA GLY A 24 -26.28 21.75 5.90
C GLY A 24 -25.02 22.00 6.71
N VAL A 25 -24.32 20.94 7.14
CA VAL A 25 -22.99 21.08 7.76
C VAL A 25 -21.94 21.25 6.69
N ASP A 26 -21.15 22.32 6.80
CA ASP A 26 -20.05 22.61 5.88
C ASP A 26 -18.96 21.53 5.98
N GLU A 27 -18.33 21.20 4.84
CA GLU A 27 -17.31 20.16 4.75
C GLU A 27 -16.09 20.46 5.63
N ASP A 28 -15.72 21.73 5.75
CA ASP A 28 -14.60 22.20 6.59
C ASP A 28 -14.77 21.91 8.10
N LYS A 29 -15.97 21.55 8.51
CA LYS A 29 -16.31 21.18 9.91
C LYS A 29 -16.33 19.68 10.14
N LEU A 30 -16.09 18.88 9.10
CA LEU A 30 -16.13 17.42 9.15
C LEU A 30 -14.71 16.85 9.15
N HIS A 31 -14.25 16.40 10.31
CA HIS A 31 -12.94 15.76 10.48
C HIS A 31 -13.15 14.27 10.72
N PHE A 32 -12.35 13.43 10.08
CA PHE A 32 -12.48 11.98 10.24
C PHE A 32 -11.15 11.25 10.16
N GLU A 33 -11.09 10.14 10.86
CA GLU A 33 -10.03 9.14 10.77
C GLU A 33 -10.64 7.79 10.41
N LEU A 34 -10.07 7.13 9.40
CA LEU A 34 -10.53 5.84 8.93
C LEU A 34 -9.84 4.71 9.68
N PHE A 35 -10.63 3.78 10.23
CA PHE A 35 -10.11 2.51 10.71
C PHE A 35 -10.31 1.43 9.65
N GLY A 36 -9.23 0.89 9.16
CA GLY A 36 -9.22 -0.16 8.16
C GLY A 36 -8.74 0.32 6.79
N THR A 37 -8.46 -0.63 5.93
CA THR A 37 -8.05 -0.37 4.55
C THR A 37 -9.18 0.30 3.79
N PRO A 38 -8.93 1.41 3.08
CA PRO A 38 -9.90 1.95 2.13
C PRO A 38 -10.27 0.87 1.11
N ASN A 39 -11.57 0.67 0.92
CA ASN A 39 -12.04 -0.29 -0.09
C ASN A 39 -11.74 0.28 -1.49
N PRO A 40 -10.94 -0.35 -2.35
CA PRO A 40 -10.53 0.18 -3.64
C PRO A 40 -11.67 0.35 -4.65
N THR A 41 -12.91 0.02 -4.29
CA THR A 41 -14.09 0.12 -5.18
C THR A 41 -14.81 1.46 -5.16
N ALA A 42 -14.38 2.45 -4.37
CA ALA A 42 -15.01 3.78 -4.36
C ALA A 42 -14.19 4.80 -5.17
N GLY A 43 -14.31 4.73 -6.49
CA GLY A 43 -14.17 5.88 -7.38
C GLY A 43 -12.77 6.33 -7.79
N PHE A 44 -12.01 5.46 -8.44
CA PHE A 44 -11.01 5.90 -9.40
C PHE A 44 -11.42 5.46 -10.80
N SER A 45 -11.59 6.44 -11.69
CA SER A 45 -11.79 6.20 -13.11
C SER A 45 -10.58 5.44 -13.65
N SER A 46 -10.83 4.21 -14.09
CA SER A 46 -9.89 3.40 -14.86
C SER A 46 -9.33 4.21 -16.02
N GLN A 47 -8.12 4.70 -15.91
CA GLN A 47 -7.33 4.86 -17.11
C GLN A 47 -6.90 3.44 -17.49
N THR A 48 -7.61 2.89 -18.46
CA THR A 48 -7.22 1.70 -19.20
C THR A 48 -5.85 1.95 -19.84
N VAL A 49 -4.79 1.55 -19.17
CA VAL A 49 -3.54 1.26 -19.84
C VAL A 49 -3.80 -0.02 -20.62
N SER A 50 -3.77 0.12 -21.95
CA SER A 50 -3.91 -0.96 -22.90
C SER A 50 -3.06 -2.16 -22.49
N ALA A 51 -3.74 -3.30 -22.32
CA ALA A 51 -3.10 -4.61 -22.18
C ALA A 51 -2.44 -4.96 -23.52
N GLU A 52 -1.23 -4.48 -23.75
CA GLU A 52 -0.35 -5.05 -24.74
C GLU A 52 0.46 -6.13 -24.04
N ALA A 53 0.36 -7.33 -24.58
CA ALA A 53 0.95 -8.58 -24.19
C ALA A 53 2.31 -8.44 -23.46
N VAL A 54 2.27 -8.46 -22.12
CA VAL A 54 3.43 -8.79 -21.32
C VAL A 54 3.44 -10.32 -21.26
N GLU A 55 4.30 -10.94 -22.07
CA GLU A 55 4.75 -12.31 -21.78
C GLU A 55 5.08 -12.34 -20.28
N SER A 56 4.60 -13.36 -19.59
CA SER A 56 4.71 -13.53 -18.14
C SER A 56 6.17 -13.70 -17.71
N VAL A 57 6.92 -12.61 -17.73
CA VAL A 57 8.27 -12.57 -17.15
C VAL A 57 8.09 -12.46 -15.65
N LYS A 58 8.27 -13.58 -14.96
CA LYS A 58 8.28 -13.59 -13.50
C LYS A 58 9.37 -12.68 -12.98
N SER A 59 9.07 -11.91 -11.96
CA SER A 59 10.06 -11.11 -11.25
C SER A 59 10.75 -11.96 -10.18
N GLN A 60 12.07 -11.91 -10.16
CA GLN A 60 12.90 -12.47 -9.09
C GLN A 60 12.91 -11.50 -7.93
N ILE A 61 12.45 -11.94 -6.76
CA ILE A 61 12.39 -11.14 -5.56
C ILE A 61 13.42 -11.64 -4.55
N THR A 62 14.24 -10.72 -4.05
CA THR A 62 15.14 -10.96 -2.93
C THR A 62 14.66 -10.15 -1.74
N VAL A 63 14.36 -10.80 -0.63
CA VAL A 63 14.01 -10.17 0.64
C VAL A 63 15.18 -10.33 1.60
N VAL A 64 15.64 -9.24 2.19
CA VAL A 64 16.60 -9.23 3.30
C VAL A 64 15.83 -8.99 4.59
N MET A 65 15.99 -9.88 5.55
CA MET A 65 15.33 -9.77 6.86
C MET A 65 16.15 -10.53 7.91
N ASP A 66 16.39 -9.89 9.05
CA ASP A 66 17.20 -10.42 10.16
C ASP A 66 18.64 -10.83 9.75
N GLY A 67 19.18 -10.19 8.71
CA GLY A 67 20.51 -10.47 8.14
C GLY A 67 20.55 -11.63 7.16
N ASP A 68 19.44 -12.30 6.90
CA ASP A 68 19.33 -13.39 5.94
C ASP A 68 18.71 -12.92 4.61
N GLU A 69 19.09 -13.55 3.49
CA GLU A 69 18.53 -13.30 2.18
C GLU A 69 17.62 -14.45 1.72
N PHE A 70 16.41 -14.11 1.35
CA PHE A 70 15.40 -15.05 0.85
C PHE A 70 15.05 -14.72 -0.61
N ASN A 71 15.05 -15.73 -1.47
CA ASN A 71 14.78 -15.55 -2.88
C ASN A 71 13.56 -16.36 -3.32
N PHE A 72 12.65 -15.71 -4.05
CA PHE A 72 11.47 -16.35 -4.64
C PHE A 72 11.05 -15.64 -5.93
N GLU A 73 10.16 -16.26 -6.68
CA GLU A 73 9.61 -15.71 -7.91
C GLU A 73 8.16 -15.27 -7.70
N MET A 74 7.76 -14.15 -8.31
CA MET A 74 6.37 -13.73 -8.36
C MET A 74 5.97 -13.22 -9.74
N GLU A 75 4.70 -13.33 -10.08
CA GLU A 75 4.14 -12.73 -11.29
C GLU A 75 3.78 -11.27 -11.02
N PRO A 76 4.29 -10.31 -11.82
CA PRO A 76 3.95 -8.89 -11.67
C PRO A 76 2.44 -8.65 -11.76
N GLY A 77 1.92 -7.76 -10.91
CA GLY A 77 0.52 -7.34 -10.93
C GLY A 77 -0.50 -8.33 -10.38
N THR A 78 -0.09 -9.50 -9.88
CA THR A 78 -1.00 -10.49 -9.28
C THR A 78 -1.14 -10.33 -7.78
N LYS A 79 -0.04 -10.05 -7.09
CA LYS A 79 0.06 -9.94 -5.63
C LYS A 79 0.99 -8.80 -5.25
N THR A 80 0.89 -8.33 -4.02
CA THR A 80 1.87 -7.41 -3.44
C THR A 80 3.15 -8.15 -3.05
N LEU A 81 4.24 -7.43 -2.84
CA LEU A 81 5.50 -8.01 -2.34
C LEU A 81 5.30 -8.70 -0.98
N LEU A 82 4.47 -8.11 -0.11
CA LEU A 82 4.13 -8.70 1.20
C LEU A 82 3.44 -10.06 1.04
N ASP A 83 2.38 -10.11 0.23
CA ASP A 83 1.59 -11.35 0.07
C ASP A 83 2.41 -12.44 -0.64
N ALA A 84 3.30 -12.06 -1.56
CA ALA A 84 4.19 -13.01 -2.22
C ALA A 84 5.27 -13.56 -1.26
N ALA A 85 5.79 -12.72 -0.35
CA ALA A 85 6.72 -13.14 0.68
C ALA A 85 6.07 -14.10 1.70
N ASP A 86 4.84 -13.79 2.13
CA ASP A 86 4.03 -14.64 3.02
C ASP A 86 3.77 -16.02 2.36
N ASP A 87 3.38 -16.05 1.08
CA ASP A 87 3.21 -17.29 0.30
C ASP A 87 4.52 -18.10 0.17
N ALA A 88 5.67 -17.42 0.14
CA ALA A 88 6.98 -18.06 0.14
C ALA A 88 7.39 -18.60 1.53
N GLY A 89 6.55 -18.37 2.55
CA GLY A 89 6.77 -18.83 3.92
C GLY A 89 7.63 -17.90 4.77
N LEU A 90 7.78 -16.63 4.38
CA LEU A 90 8.49 -15.62 5.14
C LEU A 90 7.53 -14.92 6.11
N ASP A 91 7.89 -14.82 7.38
CA ASP A 91 7.11 -14.11 8.40
C ASP A 91 7.47 -12.61 8.38
N VAL A 92 7.10 -11.93 7.30
CA VAL A 92 7.35 -10.50 7.13
C VAL A 92 6.40 -9.67 7.98
N PRO A 93 6.88 -8.56 8.60
CA PRO A 93 6.06 -7.77 9.50
C PRO A 93 4.95 -7.03 8.75
N PHE A 94 3.71 -7.17 9.21
CA PHE A 94 2.58 -6.39 8.71
C PHE A 94 1.50 -6.16 9.76
N SER A 95 0.56 -5.25 9.49
CA SER A 95 -0.58 -4.98 10.35
C SER A 95 -1.84 -4.60 9.53
N CYS A 96 -1.88 -3.40 8.93
CA CYS A 96 -3.10 -2.88 8.29
C CYS A 96 -3.35 -3.41 6.86
N LYS A 97 -2.31 -3.82 6.14
CA LYS A 97 -2.33 -4.16 4.69
C LYS A 97 -2.96 -3.08 3.78
N GLY A 98 -2.98 -1.81 4.21
CA GLY A 98 -3.67 -0.72 3.51
C GLY A 98 -2.85 0.56 3.35
N GLY A 99 -1.54 0.50 3.47
CA GLY A 99 -0.66 1.65 3.22
C GLY A 99 -0.67 2.75 4.29
N VAL A 100 -1.09 2.43 5.55
CA VAL A 100 -1.29 3.43 6.61
C VAL A 100 -0.33 3.27 7.79
N CYS A 101 0.00 2.05 8.22
CA CYS A 101 0.64 1.84 9.53
C CYS A 101 2.17 1.74 9.50
N CYS A 102 2.80 1.70 8.35
CA CYS A 102 4.26 1.52 8.15
C CYS A 102 4.88 0.26 8.78
N THR A 103 4.07 -0.70 9.30
CA THR A 103 4.62 -1.94 9.88
C THR A 103 5.35 -2.79 8.83
N CYS A 104 4.89 -2.75 7.57
CA CYS A 104 5.48 -3.46 6.44
C CYS A 104 6.52 -2.63 5.66
N LEU A 105 7.15 -1.65 6.32
CA LEU A 105 8.15 -0.79 5.71
C LEU A 105 9.39 -1.59 5.34
N ALA A 106 9.91 -1.37 4.12
CA ALA A 106 11.18 -1.91 3.66
C ALA A 106 11.86 -0.91 2.73
N ARG A 107 13.13 -1.11 2.42
CA ARG A 107 13.88 -0.30 1.46
C ARG A 107 14.16 -1.10 0.20
N VAL A 108 13.83 -0.54 -0.96
CA VAL A 108 14.25 -1.09 -2.27
C VAL A 108 15.74 -0.83 -2.45
N LYS A 109 16.51 -1.90 -2.60
CA LYS A 109 17.96 -1.88 -2.85
C LYS A 109 18.27 -2.02 -4.32
N GLU A 110 17.49 -2.83 -5.02
CA GLU A 110 17.65 -3.09 -6.46
C GLU A 110 16.29 -3.21 -7.12
N GLY A 111 16.21 -2.77 -8.38
CA GLY A 111 14.99 -2.77 -9.17
C GLY A 111 14.06 -1.60 -8.85
N GLU A 112 12.84 -1.68 -9.37
CA GLU A 112 11.80 -0.68 -9.19
C GLU A 112 10.50 -1.35 -8.77
N VAL A 113 9.74 -0.67 -7.92
CA VAL A 113 8.41 -1.06 -7.50
C VAL A 113 7.44 0.10 -7.65
N ASP A 114 6.15 -0.21 -7.74
CA ASP A 114 5.05 0.75 -7.68
C ASP A 114 4.18 0.46 -6.47
N MET A 115 3.70 1.48 -5.81
CA MET A 115 2.76 1.34 -4.69
C MET A 115 1.36 1.77 -5.13
N GLU A 116 0.36 0.91 -4.90
CA GLU A 116 -1.04 1.23 -5.21
C GLU A 116 -1.58 2.34 -4.31
N LEU A 117 -1.28 2.26 -3.01
CA LEU A 117 -1.72 3.21 -2.00
C LEU A 117 -0.55 3.59 -1.09
N ASN A 118 -0.42 4.87 -0.82
CA ASN A 118 0.54 5.39 0.15
C ASN A 118 -0.07 6.56 0.92
N TYR A 119 -0.38 6.34 2.20
CA TYR A 119 -0.93 7.37 3.09
C TYR A 119 0.06 7.81 4.17
N SER A 120 1.22 7.17 4.27
CA SER A 120 2.14 7.34 5.39
C SER A 120 3.51 7.85 5.01
N LEU A 121 4.03 7.47 3.82
CA LEU A 121 5.35 7.89 3.38
C LEU A 121 5.25 9.22 2.64
N THR A 122 6.16 10.12 2.95
CA THR A 122 6.38 11.37 2.19
C THR A 122 7.10 11.08 0.87
N ASP A 123 6.99 12.02 -0.08
CA ASP A 123 7.68 11.89 -1.37
C ASP A 123 9.19 11.68 -1.22
N LYS A 124 9.81 12.35 -0.23
CA LYS A 124 11.25 12.20 0.06
C LYS A 124 11.63 10.80 0.56
N GLU A 125 10.77 10.19 1.35
CA GLU A 125 10.97 8.81 1.85
C GLU A 125 10.84 7.81 0.70
N VAL A 126 9.86 7.98 -0.18
CA VAL A 126 9.70 7.17 -1.39
C VAL A 126 10.91 7.35 -2.33
N GLU A 127 11.36 8.59 -2.56
CA GLU A 127 12.57 8.89 -3.35
C GLU A 127 13.84 8.28 -2.74
N SER A 128 13.88 8.09 -1.42
CA SER A 128 14.99 7.40 -0.73
C SER A 128 14.95 5.88 -0.86
N GLY A 129 13.92 5.34 -1.52
CA GLY A 129 13.71 3.91 -1.74
C GLY A 129 12.83 3.23 -0.69
N LEU A 130 12.22 3.96 0.25
CA LEU A 130 11.30 3.36 1.23
C LEU A 130 9.97 3.02 0.56
N VAL A 131 9.43 1.85 0.87
CA VAL A 131 8.17 1.35 0.34
C VAL A 131 7.36 0.60 1.39
N LEU A 132 6.05 0.60 1.22
CA LEU A 132 5.11 -0.22 1.98
C LEU A 132 4.87 -1.51 1.21
N THR A 133 5.49 -2.60 1.63
CA THR A 133 5.47 -3.87 0.88
C THR A 133 4.06 -4.44 0.68
N CYS A 134 3.10 -4.10 1.55
CA CYS A 134 1.69 -4.47 1.41
C CYS A 134 0.96 -3.75 0.25
N GLN A 135 1.60 -2.78 -0.39
CA GLN A 135 1.06 -2.02 -1.51
C GLN A 135 2.00 -2.04 -2.73
N ALA A 136 3.19 -2.62 -2.57
CA ALA A 136 4.24 -2.57 -3.57
C ALA A 136 4.16 -3.74 -4.56
N HIS A 137 4.27 -3.42 -5.85
CA HIS A 137 4.32 -4.36 -6.98
C HIS A 137 5.60 -4.18 -7.76
N PRO A 138 6.30 -5.26 -8.17
CA PRO A 138 7.53 -5.17 -8.94
C PRO A 138 7.26 -4.61 -10.35
N LYS A 139 8.10 -3.67 -10.80
CA LYS A 139 8.13 -3.13 -12.17
C LYS A 139 9.25 -3.71 -13.01
N THR A 140 10.27 -4.27 -12.38
CA THR A 140 11.44 -4.83 -13.03
C THR A 140 11.53 -6.33 -12.84
N ALA A 141 12.28 -7.01 -13.68
CA ALA A 141 12.48 -8.46 -13.64
C ALA A 141 13.23 -8.94 -12.38
N SER A 142 13.90 -8.04 -11.68
CA SER A 142 14.57 -8.32 -10.40
C SER A 142 14.30 -7.17 -9.43
N VAL A 143 13.92 -7.50 -8.21
CA VAL A 143 13.69 -6.53 -7.11
C VAL A 143 14.30 -7.08 -5.83
N LYS A 144 15.11 -6.25 -5.15
CA LYS A 144 15.63 -6.54 -3.82
C LYS A 144 15.07 -5.54 -2.82
N VAL A 145 14.42 -6.04 -1.77
CA VAL A 145 13.90 -5.25 -0.65
C VAL A 145 14.55 -5.68 0.65
N ASP A 146 14.82 -4.71 1.51
CA ASP A 146 15.55 -4.87 2.76
C ASP A 146 14.68 -4.32 3.91
N PHE A 147 14.29 -5.19 4.83
CA PHE A 147 13.53 -4.85 6.04
C PHE A 147 14.43 -4.39 7.19
N ASP A 148 15.74 -4.62 7.09
CA ASP A 148 16.71 -4.26 8.15
C ASP A 148 17.24 -2.84 7.96
N ASP A 149 17.24 -2.30 6.73
CA ASP A 149 17.74 -0.96 6.39
C ASP A 149 16.60 0.04 6.14
N ILE A 150 15.84 0.33 7.16
CA ILE A 150 14.69 1.27 7.09
C ILE A 150 14.97 2.65 7.71
N TRP A 151 16.17 2.86 8.26
CA TRP A 151 16.60 4.12 8.93
C TRP A 151 17.73 4.84 8.20
#